data_3c6d10c009a19f3ae3b408ac42f97eea
#
_entry.id   3c6d10c009a19f3ae3b408ac42f97eea
#
_cell.length_a   1.000
_cell.length_b   1.000
_cell.length_c   1.000
_cell.angle_alpha   90.00
_cell.angle_beta   90.00
_cell.angle_gamma   90.00
#
_symmetry.space_group_name_H-M   'P 1'
#
loop_
_entity.id
_entity.type
_entity.pdbx_description
1 polymer ?
#
loop_
_entity_poly.entity_id
_entity_poly.type
_entity_poly.pdbx_seq_one_letter_code
_entity_poly.pdbx_strand_id
1 'polypeptide(L)'
;MREQRATAPRTKPALLTRLNRMTGDGTPVVTYSIIAVSVFVYLLQLIPALGVTEALLYAGAYSYPQFFEPWRMLTSVFVHSTGGFPFHILLNMYTLWIFGSLLERMLGRWRFLVVYLLSGLAGSLGVLFLAAPNVAVVGASGAIFGVISAFLVIHQRLGANMTQLVVLVAINLVIGFIPGFGISWQAHLGGLIGGALLGLIFVQTRKRSQQTLQIALLIALAAVMILLSFSKFLV
;
A
#
# COMPACT_ATOMS: atom_id res chain seq x y z
N MET A 1 38.92 25.26 42.24
CA MET A 1 38.80 25.14 40.78
C MET A 1 37.90 23.97 40.45
N ARG A 2 36.64 24.22 40.06
CA ARG A 2 35.71 23.20 39.58
C ARG A 2 35.68 23.27 38.05
N GLU A 3 36.24 22.27 37.38
CA GLU A 3 36.18 22.16 35.94
C GLU A 3 34.73 21.95 35.50
N GLN A 4 34.22 22.89 34.71
CA GLN A 4 32.95 22.74 33.99
C GLN A 4 33.18 21.73 32.87
N ARG A 5 32.67 20.49 33.02
CA ARG A 5 32.50 19.57 31.90
C ARG A 5 31.50 20.14 30.91
N ALA A 6 31.97 20.68 29.81
CA ALA A 6 31.16 21.04 28.67
C ALA A 6 30.42 19.79 28.15
N THR A 7 29.11 19.76 28.29
CA THR A 7 28.25 18.74 27.68
C THR A 7 28.32 18.89 26.16
N ALA A 8 28.98 17.95 25.50
CA ALA A 8 29.01 17.87 24.04
C ALA A 8 27.58 17.83 23.48
N PRO A 9 27.24 18.60 22.45
CA PRO A 9 25.91 18.60 21.87
C PRO A 9 25.61 17.19 21.31
N ARG A 10 24.48 16.62 21.72
CA ARG A 10 23.99 15.35 21.18
C ARG A 10 23.79 15.51 19.67
N THR A 11 24.71 14.99 18.88
CA THR A 11 24.58 14.92 17.43
C THR A 11 23.38 14.04 17.09
N LYS A 12 22.38 14.60 16.42
CA LYS A 12 21.26 13.82 15.87
C LYS A 12 21.84 12.70 15.01
N PRO A 13 21.28 11.47 15.07
CA PRO A 13 21.79 10.36 14.29
C PRO A 13 21.92 10.78 12.82
N ALA A 14 23.08 10.56 12.23
CA ALA A 14 23.41 10.96 10.85
C ALA A 14 22.39 10.41 9.82
N LEU A 15 21.70 9.34 10.16
CA LEU A 15 20.63 8.72 9.39
C LEU A 15 19.39 9.62 9.25
N LEU A 16 18.92 10.25 10.35
CA LEU A 16 17.77 11.16 10.34
C LEU A 16 18.06 12.45 9.56
N THR A 17 19.27 12.97 9.67
CA THR A 17 19.69 14.17 8.92
C THR A 17 19.82 13.88 7.42
N ARG A 18 20.22 12.67 7.05
CA ARG A 18 20.31 12.22 5.66
C ARG A 18 18.93 11.97 5.03
N LEU A 19 17.99 11.42 5.80
CA LEU A 19 16.59 11.23 5.36
C LEU A 19 15.89 12.56 5.11
N ASN A 20 16.04 13.54 5.98
CA ASN A 20 15.47 14.89 5.79
C ASN A 20 16.04 15.64 4.56
N ARG A 21 17.31 15.43 4.20
CA ARG A 21 17.89 16.02 2.98
C ARG A 21 17.39 15.37 1.69
N MET A 22 16.92 14.11 1.74
CA MET A 22 16.43 13.40 0.55
C MET A 22 14.97 13.69 0.22
N THR A 23 14.20 14.24 1.17
CA THR A 23 12.75 14.47 1.05
C THR A 23 12.33 15.95 0.93
N GLY A 24 13.26 16.89 0.82
CA GLY A 24 12.97 18.32 0.85
C GLY A 24 12.47 18.75 2.23
N ASP A 25 11.35 19.45 2.30
CA ASP A 25 10.70 19.89 3.54
C ASP A 25 10.08 18.74 4.37
N GLY A 26 10.21 17.49 3.92
CA GLY A 26 9.64 16.30 4.59
C GLY A 26 8.13 16.14 4.42
N THR A 27 7.50 16.97 3.61
CA THR A 27 6.05 16.86 3.34
C THR A 27 5.73 15.61 2.53
N PRO A 28 4.83 14.73 2.98
CA PRO A 28 4.45 13.49 2.29
C PRO A 28 3.42 13.78 1.18
N VAL A 29 3.90 14.39 0.09
CA VAL A 29 3.07 14.90 -1.00
C VAL A 29 2.31 13.78 -1.70
N VAL A 30 2.93 12.61 -1.93
CA VAL A 30 2.28 11.48 -2.62
C VAL A 30 1.16 10.92 -1.76
N THR A 31 1.37 10.78 -0.45
CA THR A 31 0.33 10.36 0.49
C THR A 31 -0.88 11.29 0.43
N TYR A 32 -0.65 12.59 0.51
CA TYR A 32 -1.75 13.57 0.43
C TYR A 32 -2.42 13.57 -0.95
N SER A 33 -1.67 13.38 -2.03
CA SER A 33 -2.24 13.28 -3.37
C SER A 33 -3.14 12.07 -3.51
N ILE A 34 -2.73 10.91 -3.00
CA ILE A 34 -3.55 9.69 -3.03
C ILE A 34 -4.83 9.89 -2.21
N ILE A 35 -4.73 10.48 -1.01
CA ILE A 35 -5.89 10.82 -0.18
C ILE A 35 -6.84 11.76 -0.95
N ALA A 36 -6.31 12.83 -1.54
CA ALA A 36 -7.12 13.80 -2.28
C ALA A 36 -7.84 13.15 -3.48
N VAL A 37 -7.14 12.29 -4.25
CA VAL A 37 -7.74 11.54 -5.37
C VAL A 37 -8.82 10.59 -4.87
N SER A 38 -8.58 9.83 -3.79
CA SER A 38 -9.57 8.91 -3.22
C SER A 38 -10.81 9.64 -2.71
N VAL A 39 -10.63 10.78 -2.02
CA VAL A 39 -11.75 11.61 -1.57
C VAL A 39 -12.52 12.19 -2.76
N PHE A 40 -11.83 12.67 -3.79
CA PHE A 40 -12.46 13.18 -5.00
C PHE A 40 -13.28 12.10 -5.72
N VAL A 41 -12.71 10.92 -5.92
CA VAL A 41 -13.43 9.78 -6.51
C VAL A 41 -14.62 9.39 -5.65
N TYR A 42 -14.49 9.38 -4.32
CA TYR A 42 -15.59 9.09 -3.41
C TYR A 42 -16.74 10.09 -3.54
N LEU A 43 -16.44 11.39 -3.65
CA LEU A 43 -17.46 12.41 -3.87
C LEU A 43 -18.21 12.20 -5.19
N LEU A 44 -17.51 11.77 -6.25
CA LEU A 44 -18.16 11.41 -7.52
C LEU A 44 -19.03 10.16 -7.38
N GLN A 45 -18.64 9.17 -6.57
CA GLN A 45 -19.44 7.97 -6.30
C GLN A 45 -20.78 8.29 -5.60
N LEU A 46 -20.88 9.41 -4.87
CA LEU A 46 -22.11 9.85 -4.24
C LEU A 46 -23.17 10.34 -5.25
N ILE A 47 -22.80 10.45 -6.52
CA ILE A 47 -23.70 10.82 -7.64
C ILE A 47 -23.97 9.54 -8.45
N PRO A 48 -25.08 8.80 -8.19
CA PRO A 48 -25.34 7.50 -8.82
C PRO A 48 -25.35 7.55 -10.35
N ALA A 49 -25.82 8.65 -10.92
CA ALA A 49 -25.90 8.84 -12.38
C ALA A 49 -24.53 8.77 -13.09
N LEU A 50 -23.41 8.92 -12.37
CA LEU A 50 -22.08 8.84 -12.96
C LEU A 50 -21.55 7.40 -13.08
N GLY A 51 -22.13 6.41 -12.40
CA GLY A 51 -21.73 5.02 -12.47
C GLY A 51 -20.26 4.76 -12.08
N VAL A 52 -19.66 5.62 -11.23
CA VAL A 52 -18.22 5.60 -10.94
C VAL A 52 -17.79 4.32 -10.24
N THR A 53 -18.63 3.81 -9.32
CA THR A 53 -18.34 2.58 -8.60
C THR A 53 -18.24 1.40 -9.57
N GLU A 54 -19.22 1.24 -10.42
CA GLU A 54 -19.36 0.18 -11.42
C GLU A 54 -18.24 0.25 -12.47
N ALA A 55 -17.82 1.46 -12.84
CA ALA A 55 -16.74 1.67 -13.82
C ALA A 55 -15.33 1.31 -13.28
N LEU A 56 -15.10 1.42 -11.95
CA LEU A 56 -13.76 1.36 -11.39
C LEU A 56 -13.52 0.20 -10.39
N LEU A 57 -14.59 -0.46 -9.87
CA LEU A 57 -14.45 -1.61 -8.99
C LEU A 57 -13.74 -2.76 -9.72
N TYR A 58 -13.10 -3.66 -8.93
CA TYR A 58 -12.51 -4.87 -9.46
C TYR A 58 -13.25 -6.11 -8.98
N ALA A 59 -13.38 -7.09 -9.87
CA ALA A 59 -13.76 -8.46 -9.57
C ALA A 59 -12.86 -9.38 -10.41
N GLY A 60 -12.60 -10.61 -9.94
CA GLY A 60 -11.76 -11.56 -10.66
C GLY A 60 -12.24 -11.80 -12.11
N ALA A 61 -13.54 -11.68 -12.37
CA ALA A 61 -14.14 -11.79 -13.70
C ALA A 61 -13.53 -10.85 -14.75
N TYR A 62 -13.09 -9.66 -14.35
CA TYR A 62 -12.45 -8.70 -15.25
C TYR A 62 -11.02 -9.07 -15.69
N SER A 63 -10.50 -10.20 -15.22
CA SER A 63 -9.25 -10.78 -15.71
C SER A 63 -9.46 -11.93 -16.70
N TYR A 64 -10.71 -12.32 -17.00
CA TYR A 64 -11.03 -13.31 -18.02
C TYR A 64 -11.18 -12.67 -19.40
N PRO A 65 -10.85 -13.39 -20.50
CA PRO A 65 -10.86 -12.82 -21.86
C PRO A 65 -12.16 -12.14 -22.26
N GLN A 66 -13.30 -12.69 -21.80
CA GLN A 66 -14.64 -12.20 -22.15
C GLN A 66 -14.98 -10.83 -21.55
N PHE A 67 -14.35 -10.47 -20.42
CA PHE A 67 -14.64 -9.26 -19.65
C PHE A 67 -13.37 -8.48 -19.31
N PHE A 68 -12.32 -8.59 -20.15
CA PHE A 68 -10.99 -8.15 -19.83
C PHE A 68 -10.86 -6.64 -19.65
N GLU A 69 -10.76 -6.21 -18.39
CA GLU A 69 -10.59 -4.81 -17.97
C GLU A 69 -9.49 -4.71 -16.87
N PRO A 70 -8.22 -4.99 -17.22
CA PRO A 70 -7.12 -5.16 -16.24
C PRO A 70 -6.81 -3.88 -15.46
N TRP A 71 -7.15 -2.69 -15.98
CA TRP A 71 -6.97 -1.42 -15.26
C TRP A 71 -7.74 -1.38 -13.95
N ARG A 72 -8.85 -2.13 -13.83
CA ARG A 72 -9.66 -2.22 -12.61
C ARG A 72 -8.88 -2.77 -11.42
N MET A 73 -7.82 -3.57 -11.65
CA MET A 73 -6.92 -4.02 -10.59
C MET A 73 -6.22 -2.86 -9.87
N LEU A 74 -6.06 -1.71 -10.53
CA LEU A 74 -5.48 -0.51 -9.94
C LEU A 74 -6.51 0.56 -9.62
N THR A 75 -7.58 0.71 -10.43
CA THR A 75 -8.57 1.76 -10.18
C THR A 75 -9.42 1.49 -8.95
N SER A 76 -9.67 0.22 -8.63
CA SER A 76 -10.44 -0.19 -7.44
C SER A 76 -9.85 0.29 -6.11
N VAL A 77 -8.54 0.60 -6.06
CA VAL A 77 -7.92 1.13 -4.83
C VAL A 77 -8.36 2.56 -4.49
N PHE A 78 -8.96 3.28 -5.44
CA PHE A 78 -9.45 4.64 -5.24
C PHE A 78 -10.96 4.71 -4.98
N VAL A 79 -11.67 3.61 -5.22
CA VAL A 79 -13.12 3.49 -5.01
C VAL A 79 -13.39 2.99 -3.59
N HIS A 80 -14.45 3.48 -2.94
CA HIS A 80 -14.80 3.07 -1.59
C HIS A 80 -16.28 2.75 -1.46
N SER A 81 -16.68 1.96 -0.47
CA SER A 81 -18.10 1.68 -0.20
C SER A 81 -18.82 2.97 0.18
N THR A 82 -19.96 3.22 -0.49
CA THR A 82 -20.81 4.39 -0.28
C THR A 82 -22.06 4.06 0.53
N GLY A 83 -22.27 2.79 0.92
CA GLY A 83 -23.41 2.37 1.72
C GLY A 83 -23.25 2.75 3.20
N GLY A 84 -24.22 3.49 3.74
CA GLY A 84 -24.26 3.89 5.14
C GLY A 84 -23.26 4.99 5.52
N PHE A 85 -22.76 4.93 6.77
CA PHE A 85 -21.77 5.92 7.26
C PHE A 85 -20.42 5.72 6.58
N PRO A 86 -19.66 6.78 6.25
CA PRO A 86 -18.44 6.72 5.44
C PRO A 86 -17.22 6.14 6.18
N PHE A 87 -17.43 5.15 7.07
CA PHE A 87 -16.35 4.53 7.84
C PHE A 87 -15.27 3.94 6.94
N HIS A 88 -15.67 3.32 5.82
CA HIS A 88 -14.72 2.64 4.95
C HIS A 88 -13.65 3.59 4.39
N ILE A 89 -14.07 4.72 3.82
CA ILE A 89 -13.09 5.70 3.32
C ILE A 89 -12.36 6.40 4.47
N LEU A 90 -13.04 6.76 5.55
CA LEU A 90 -12.41 7.46 6.68
C LEU A 90 -11.28 6.64 7.30
N LEU A 91 -11.51 5.34 7.58
CA LEU A 91 -10.49 4.45 8.15
C LEU A 91 -9.33 4.21 7.18
N ASN A 92 -9.62 4.03 5.88
CA ASN A 92 -8.57 3.90 4.87
C ASN A 92 -7.70 5.16 4.80
N MET A 93 -8.30 6.33 4.69
CA MET A 93 -7.55 7.60 4.56
C MET A 93 -6.79 7.93 5.85
N TYR A 94 -7.36 7.66 7.02
CA TYR A 94 -6.68 7.83 8.30
C TYR A 94 -5.45 6.92 8.41
N THR A 95 -5.60 5.64 8.08
CA THR A 95 -4.49 4.68 8.11
C THR A 95 -3.41 5.04 7.08
N LEU A 96 -3.82 5.42 5.88
CA LEU A 96 -2.91 5.89 4.84
C LEU A 96 -2.19 7.17 5.25
N TRP A 97 -2.88 8.11 5.88
CA TRP A 97 -2.26 9.32 6.41
C TRP A 97 -1.13 9.01 7.39
N ILE A 98 -1.36 8.09 8.33
CA ILE A 98 -0.34 7.71 9.33
C ILE A 98 0.81 6.95 8.65
N PHE A 99 0.54 5.75 8.13
CA PHE A 99 1.58 4.84 7.65
C PHE A 99 2.17 5.27 6.32
N GLY A 100 1.36 5.86 5.44
CA GLY A 100 1.83 6.42 4.17
C GLY A 100 2.79 7.57 4.40
N SER A 101 2.44 8.51 5.28
CA SER A 101 3.31 9.64 5.61
C SER A 101 4.64 9.20 6.24
N LEU A 102 4.61 8.19 7.10
CA LEU A 102 5.83 7.63 7.71
C LEU A 102 6.71 6.96 6.65
N LEU A 103 6.12 6.10 5.83
CA LEU A 103 6.87 5.34 4.82
C LEU A 103 7.39 6.24 3.69
N GLU A 104 6.60 7.23 3.24
CA GLU A 104 7.02 8.20 2.23
C GLU A 104 8.22 9.03 2.68
N ARG A 105 8.22 9.49 3.94
CA ARG A 105 9.38 10.20 4.53
C ARG A 105 10.63 9.32 4.60
N MET A 106 10.47 8.00 4.76
CA MET A 106 11.58 7.06 4.83
C MET A 106 12.16 6.70 3.46
N LEU A 107 11.30 6.41 2.51
CA LEU A 107 11.68 5.89 1.18
C LEU A 107 11.84 6.97 0.13
N GLY A 108 11.19 8.13 0.32
CA GLY A 108 11.01 9.17 -0.69
C GLY A 108 9.80 8.89 -1.59
N ARG A 109 9.38 9.95 -2.31
CA ARG A 109 8.11 10.02 -3.05
C ARG A 109 7.90 8.88 -4.04
N TRP A 110 8.87 8.67 -4.97
CA TRP A 110 8.69 7.68 -6.03
C TRP A 110 8.65 6.23 -5.52
N ARG A 111 9.50 5.90 -4.51
CA ARG A 111 9.51 4.55 -3.91
C ARG A 111 8.22 4.26 -3.16
N PHE A 112 7.72 5.24 -2.43
CA PHE A 112 6.42 5.13 -1.77
C PHE A 112 5.28 4.92 -2.77
N LEU A 113 5.24 5.69 -3.87
CA LEU A 113 4.25 5.50 -4.92
C LEU A 113 4.30 4.09 -5.51
N VAL A 114 5.50 3.56 -5.78
CA VAL A 114 5.69 2.18 -6.25
C VAL A 114 5.17 1.17 -5.21
N VAL A 115 5.45 1.37 -3.92
CA VAL A 115 4.89 0.51 -2.86
C VAL A 115 3.37 0.52 -2.91
N TYR A 116 2.75 1.70 -2.94
CA TYR A 116 1.30 1.82 -2.92
C TYR A 116 0.64 1.13 -4.12
N LEU A 117 1.10 1.43 -5.33
CA LEU A 117 0.51 0.90 -6.57
C LEU A 117 0.74 -0.60 -6.72
N LEU A 118 1.97 -1.09 -6.50
CA LEU A 118 2.25 -2.52 -6.63
C LEU A 118 1.61 -3.34 -5.50
N SER A 119 1.47 -2.78 -4.29
CA SER A 119 0.71 -3.45 -3.22
C SER A 119 -0.79 -3.51 -3.54
N GLY A 120 -1.35 -2.48 -4.16
CA GLY A 120 -2.72 -2.49 -4.66
C GLY A 120 -2.93 -3.56 -5.73
N LEU A 121 -2.02 -3.64 -6.70
CA LEU A 121 -2.03 -4.69 -7.72
C LEU A 121 -1.90 -6.09 -7.10
N ALA A 122 -1.01 -6.27 -6.13
CA ALA A 122 -0.87 -7.53 -5.39
C ALA A 122 -2.16 -7.89 -4.61
N GLY A 123 -2.85 -6.89 -4.05
CA GLY A 123 -4.16 -7.06 -3.44
C GLY A 123 -5.19 -7.58 -4.43
N SER A 124 -5.26 -7.00 -5.62
CA SER A 124 -6.14 -7.47 -6.70
C SER A 124 -5.77 -8.86 -7.20
N LEU A 125 -4.49 -9.22 -7.26
CA LEU A 125 -4.04 -10.59 -7.52
C LEU A 125 -4.51 -11.55 -6.42
N GLY A 126 -4.48 -11.15 -5.15
CA GLY A 126 -5.06 -11.91 -4.05
C GLY A 126 -6.53 -12.22 -4.28
N VAL A 127 -7.31 -11.24 -4.74
CA VAL A 127 -8.73 -11.43 -5.12
C VAL A 127 -8.85 -12.37 -6.33
N LEU A 128 -8.03 -12.17 -7.36
CA LEU A 128 -8.07 -13.02 -8.57
C LEU A 128 -7.89 -14.51 -8.27
N PHE A 129 -6.99 -14.84 -7.34
CA PHE A 129 -6.65 -16.24 -7.06
C PHE A 129 -7.44 -16.86 -5.91
N LEU A 130 -7.95 -16.05 -4.97
CA LEU A 130 -8.51 -16.55 -3.71
C LEU A 130 -10.01 -16.24 -3.54
N ALA A 131 -10.61 -15.40 -4.37
CA ALA A 131 -12.03 -15.10 -4.33
C ALA A 131 -12.77 -15.75 -5.50
N ALA A 132 -14.10 -15.89 -5.36
CA ALA A 132 -14.94 -16.25 -6.50
C ALA A 132 -14.89 -15.12 -7.55
N PRO A 133 -14.94 -15.44 -8.87
CA PRO A 133 -14.74 -14.44 -9.93
C PRO A 133 -15.71 -13.26 -9.89
N ASN A 134 -16.92 -13.46 -9.37
CA ASN A 134 -17.99 -12.46 -9.28
C ASN A 134 -17.94 -11.60 -7.99
N VAL A 135 -16.97 -11.84 -7.09
CA VAL A 135 -16.84 -11.05 -5.87
C VAL A 135 -16.19 -9.73 -6.20
N ALA A 136 -16.98 -8.65 -6.15
CA ALA A 136 -16.50 -7.30 -6.38
C ALA A 136 -15.82 -6.75 -5.13
N VAL A 137 -14.71 -6.03 -5.36
CA VAL A 137 -13.93 -5.38 -4.30
C VAL A 137 -13.67 -3.91 -4.64
N VAL A 138 -13.62 -3.10 -3.59
CA VAL A 138 -13.31 -1.67 -3.61
C VAL A 138 -12.49 -1.33 -2.36
N GLY A 139 -11.64 -0.33 -2.45
CA GLY A 139 -10.94 0.23 -1.29
C GLY A 139 -9.42 0.21 -1.42
N ALA A 140 -8.82 1.23 -0.81
CA ALA A 140 -7.37 1.37 -0.69
C ALA A 140 -6.74 0.32 0.23
N SER A 141 -7.53 -0.47 0.95
CA SER A 141 -7.06 -1.30 2.07
C SER A 141 -6.00 -2.32 1.66
N GLY A 142 -6.12 -2.97 0.50
CA GLY A 142 -5.09 -3.88 -0.01
C GLY A 142 -3.73 -3.19 -0.17
N ALA A 143 -3.71 -2.00 -0.79
CA ALA A 143 -2.51 -1.18 -0.91
C ALA A 143 -1.98 -0.72 0.47
N ILE A 144 -2.86 -0.34 1.39
CA ILE A 144 -2.51 0.09 2.76
C ILE A 144 -1.91 -1.07 3.56
N PHE A 145 -2.45 -2.28 3.48
CA PHE A 145 -1.84 -3.46 4.09
C PHE A 145 -0.42 -3.70 3.56
N GLY A 146 -0.19 -3.46 2.28
CA GLY A 146 1.15 -3.50 1.70
C GLY A 146 2.07 -2.39 2.21
N VAL A 147 1.58 -1.16 2.35
CA VAL A 147 2.32 -0.04 2.96
C VAL A 147 2.74 -0.40 4.39
N ILE A 148 1.81 -0.94 5.20
CA ILE A 148 2.10 -1.37 6.58
C ILE A 148 3.11 -2.53 6.59
N SER A 149 2.95 -3.50 5.70
CA SER A 149 3.87 -4.64 5.60
C SER A 149 5.29 -4.21 5.21
N ALA A 150 5.43 -3.34 4.21
CA ALA A 150 6.72 -2.76 3.86
C ALA A 150 7.35 -1.99 5.03
N PHE A 151 6.55 -1.20 5.75
CA PHE A 151 6.97 -0.49 6.96
C PHE A 151 7.46 -1.46 8.04
N LEU A 152 6.72 -2.54 8.31
CA LEU A 152 7.09 -3.58 9.27
C LEU A 152 8.43 -4.22 8.92
N VAL A 153 8.59 -4.67 7.66
CA VAL A 153 9.83 -5.32 7.20
C VAL A 153 11.04 -4.41 7.36
N ILE A 154 10.89 -3.14 7.00
CA ILE A 154 11.98 -2.16 7.09
C ILE A 154 12.35 -1.90 8.55
N HIS A 155 11.37 -1.68 9.44
CA HIS A 155 11.62 -1.37 10.86
C HIS A 155 12.17 -2.58 11.63
N GLN A 156 11.68 -3.78 11.35
CA GLN A 156 12.21 -5.00 11.97
C GLN A 156 13.68 -5.21 11.63
N ARG A 157 14.10 -4.91 10.40
CA ARG A 157 15.50 -4.95 9.98
C ARG A 157 16.36 -3.84 10.60
N LEU A 158 15.74 -2.79 11.12
CA LEU A 158 16.41 -1.74 11.91
C LEU A 158 16.44 -2.05 13.42
N GLY A 159 15.97 -3.22 13.83
CA GLY A 159 15.96 -3.66 15.24
C GLY A 159 14.80 -3.10 16.07
N ALA A 160 13.78 -2.51 15.45
CA ALA A 160 12.62 -2.02 16.18
C ALA A 160 11.67 -3.17 16.56
N ASN A 161 11.12 -3.11 17.77
CA ASN A 161 10.05 -4.03 18.18
C ASN A 161 8.72 -3.60 17.54
N MET A 162 8.20 -4.45 16.66
CA MET A 162 6.97 -4.21 15.92
C MET A 162 5.82 -5.14 16.34
N THR A 163 5.94 -5.83 17.47
CA THR A 163 4.96 -6.84 17.91
C THR A 163 3.54 -6.30 17.97
N GLN A 164 3.33 -5.11 18.53
CA GLN A 164 2.00 -4.50 18.61
C GLN A 164 1.37 -4.25 17.23
N LEU A 165 2.18 -3.78 16.27
CA LEU A 165 1.71 -3.54 14.90
C LEU A 165 1.43 -4.85 14.18
N VAL A 166 2.25 -5.90 14.38
CA VAL A 166 1.99 -7.24 13.84
C VAL A 166 0.67 -7.79 14.37
N VAL A 167 0.42 -7.68 15.69
CA VAL A 167 -0.84 -8.12 16.30
C VAL A 167 -2.02 -7.34 15.72
N LEU A 168 -1.91 -6.02 15.58
CA LEU A 168 -2.96 -5.18 14.99
C LEU A 168 -3.28 -5.61 13.55
N VAL A 169 -2.25 -5.85 12.72
CA VAL A 169 -2.40 -6.34 11.34
C VAL A 169 -3.07 -7.72 11.31
N ALA A 170 -2.64 -8.63 12.19
CA ALA A 170 -3.21 -9.96 12.28
C ALA A 170 -4.70 -9.92 12.67
N ILE A 171 -5.07 -9.10 13.66
CA ILE A 171 -6.47 -8.91 14.08
C ILE A 171 -7.30 -8.38 12.89
N ASN A 172 -6.82 -7.34 12.20
CA ASN A 172 -7.54 -6.79 11.05
C ASN A 172 -7.68 -7.79 9.90
N LEU A 173 -6.67 -8.63 9.67
CA LEU A 173 -6.75 -9.70 8.67
C LEU A 173 -7.82 -10.74 9.09
N VAL A 174 -7.83 -11.16 10.36
CA VAL A 174 -8.79 -12.14 10.90
C VAL A 174 -10.23 -11.61 10.83
N ILE A 175 -10.46 -10.32 11.13
CA ILE A 175 -11.80 -9.71 11.01
C ILE A 175 -12.33 -9.84 9.57
N GLY A 176 -11.44 -9.80 8.56
CA GLY A 176 -11.83 -9.99 7.15
C GLY A 176 -12.43 -11.36 6.82
N PHE A 177 -12.23 -12.37 7.68
CA PHE A 177 -12.89 -13.69 7.50
C PHE A 177 -14.30 -13.74 8.10
N ILE A 178 -14.73 -12.71 8.84
CA ILE A 178 -16.05 -12.70 9.46
C ILE A 178 -17.09 -12.29 8.39
N PRO A 179 -18.09 -13.15 8.09
CA PRO A 179 -19.13 -12.81 7.13
C PRO A 179 -19.90 -11.56 7.56
N GLY A 180 -20.30 -10.74 6.59
CA GLY A 180 -21.12 -9.53 6.84
C GLY A 180 -20.32 -8.22 7.02
N PHE A 181 -19.02 -8.27 7.27
CA PHE A 181 -18.20 -7.06 7.37
C PHE A 181 -17.83 -6.44 6.02
N GLY A 182 -18.03 -7.15 4.91
CA GLY A 182 -17.70 -6.66 3.57
C GLY A 182 -16.21 -6.38 3.34
N ILE A 183 -15.34 -7.04 4.13
CA ILE A 183 -13.88 -6.86 4.08
C ILE A 183 -13.27 -7.98 3.24
N SER A 184 -12.51 -7.63 2.21
CA SER A 184 -11.80 -8.61 1.39
C SER A 184 -10.46 -8.99 2.04
N TRP A 185 -10.44 -10.07 2.84
CA TRP A 185 -9.21 -10.62 3.40
C TRP A 185 -8.21 -11.05 2.30
N GLN A 186 -8.72 -11.46 1.13
CA GLN A 186 -7.91 -11.83 -0.03
C GLN A 186 -7.08 -10.65 -0.53
N ALA A 187 -7.71 -9.47 -0.65
CA ALA A 187 -7.01 -8.24 -1.02
C ALA A 187 -5.98 -7.83 0.05
N HIS A 188 -6.33 -7.98 1.32
CA HIS A 188 -5.42 -7.67 2.42
C HIS A 188 -4.20 -8.59 2.42
N LEU A 189 -4.40 -9.90 2.26
CA LEU A 189 -3.31 -10.89 2.20
C LEU A 189 -2.41 -10.65 0.99
N GLY A 190 -2.99 -10.43 -0.20
CA GLY A 190 -2.22 -10.11 -1.40
C GLY A 190 -1.37 -8.84 -1.22
N GLY A 191 -1.98 -7.79 -0.68
CA GLY A 191 -1.29 -6.54 -0.36
C GLY A 191 -0.14 -6.73 0.66
N LEU A 192 -0.38 -7.47 1.74
CA LEU A 192 0.65 -7.81 2.73
C LEU A 192 1.85 -8.51 2.09
N ILE A 193 1.62 -9.51 1.25
CA ILE A 193 2.69 -10.25 0.57
C ILE A 193 3.46 -9.32 -0.37
N GLY A 194 2.75 -8.56 -1.21
CA GLY A 194 3.37 -7.61 -2.14
C GLY A 194 4.20 -6.55 -1.42
N GLY A 195 3.66 -5.97 -0.36
CA GLY A 195 4.36 -4.98 0.46
C GLY A 195 5.58 -5.54 1.19
N ALA A 196 5.50 -6.77 1.71
CA ALA A 196 6.64 -7.44 2.33
C ALA A 196 7.78 -7.65 1.33
N LEU A 197 7.49 -8.12 0.11
CA LEU A 197 8.47 -8.29 -0.96
C LEU A 197 9.13 -6.96 -1.33
N LEU A 198 8.34 -5.89 -1.48
CA LEU A 198 8.84 -4.54 -1.75
C LEU A 198 9.73 -4.03 -0.61
N GLY A 199 9.31 -4.21 0.64
CA GLY A 199 10.09 -3.88 1.82
C GLY A 199 11.43 -4.62 1.84
N LEU A 200 11.45 -5.91 1.52
CA LEU A 200 12.68 -6.72 1.40
C LEU A 200 13.61 -6.19 0.31
N ILE A 201 13.07 -5.85 -0.88
CA ILE A 201 13.87 -5.26 -1.97
C ILE A 201 14.55 -3.98 -1.47
N PHE A 202 13.82 -3.05 -0.83
CA PHE A 202 14.40 -1.80 -0.34
C PHE A 202 15.44 -2.00 0.76
N VAL A 203 15.25 -2.97 1.64
CA VAL A 203 16.23 -3.30 2.70
C VAL A 203 17.49 -3.91 2.13
N GLN A 204 17.38 -4.84 1.17
CA GLN A 204 18.52 -5.53 0.57
C GLN A 204 19.32 -4.62 -0.37
N THR A 205 18.68 -3.62 -0.98
CA THR A 205 19.28 -2.73 -1.98
C THR A 205 19.42 -1.28 -1.48
N ARG A 206 19.67 -1.10 -0.19
CA ARG A 206 19.74 0.22 0.47
C ARG A 206 20.96 1.07 0.09
N LYS A 207 22.05 0.44 -0.41
CA LYS A 207 23.27 1.13 -0.79
C LYS A 207 23.06 1.90 -2.11
N ARG A 208 23.67 3.07 -2.23
CA ARG A 208 23.57 3.89 -3.45
C ARG A 208 24.10 3.15 -4.70
N SER A 209 25.15 2.34 -4.53
CA SER A 209 25.71 1.49 -5.59
C SER A 209 24.75 0.36 -6.05
N GLN A 210 23.70 0.07 -5.31
CA GLN A 210 22.71 -0.97 -5.61
C GLN A 210 21.42 -0.40 -6.24
N GLN A 211 21.39 0.88 -6.59
CA GLN A 211 20.18 1.52 -7.11
C GLN A 211 19.70 0.89 -8.43
N THR A 212 20.61 0.53 -9.34
CA THR A 212 20.27 -0.17 -10.58
C THR A 212 19.64 -1.54 -10.29
N LEU A 213 20.22 -2.31 -9.37
CA LEU A 213 19.65 -3.59 -8.93
C LEU A 213 18.27 -3.41 -8.31
N GLN A 214 18.08 -2.37 -7.48
CA GLN A 214 16.77 -2.05 -6.90
C GLN A 214 15.71 -1.84 -7.97
N ILE A 215 16.02 -1.00 -8.97
CA ILE A 215 15.10 -0.72 -10.08
C ILE A 215 14.81 -1.99 -10.88
N ALA A 216 15.83 -2.79 -11.19
CA ALA A 216 15.67 -4.04 -11.92
C ALA A 216 14.74 -5.03 -11.17
N LEU A 217 14.92 -5.17 -9.83
CA LEU A 217 14.06 -6.03 -9.01
C LEU A 217 12.61 -5.52 -8.92
N LEU A 218 12.41 -4.20 -8.84
CA LEU A 218 11.06 -3.61 -8.85
C LEU A 218 10.37 -3.83 -10.20
N ILE A 219 11.09 -3.66 -11.31
CA ILE A 219 10.57 -3.94 -12.66
C ILE A 219 10.25 -5.43 -12.82
N ALA A 220 11.13 -6.31 -12.37
CA ALA A 220 10.90 -7.75 -12.43
C ALA A 220 9.66 -8.15 -11.61
N LEU A 221 9.50 -7.63 -10.39
CA LEU A 221 8.32 -7.88 -9.56
C LEU A 221 7.05 -7.37 -10.23
N ALA A 222 7.07 -6.14 -10.78
CA ALA A 222 5.94 -5.58 -11.50
C ALA A 222 5.59 -6.43 -12.73
N ALA A 223 6.58 -6.86 -13.51
CA ALA A 223 6.39 -7.73 -14.69
C ALA A 223 5.76 -9.07 -14.30
N VAL A 224 6.22 -9.71 -13.21
CA VAL A 224 5.62 -10.94 -12.69
C VAL A 224 4.16 -10.71 -12.29
N MET A 225 3.85 -9.63 -11.57
CA MET A 225 2.48 -9.32 -11.18
C MET A 225 1.57 -9.07 -12.40
N ILE A 226 2.08 -8.36 -13.42
CA ILE A 226 1.36 -8.14 -14.68
C ILE A 226 1.13 -9.46 -15.40
N LEU A 227 2.15 -10.31 -15.54
CA LEU A 227 1.99 -11.63 -16.15
C LEU A 227 0.96 -12.50 -15.43
N LEU A 228 0.96 -12.48 -14.09
CA LEU A 228 -0.03 -13.19 -13.28
C LEU A 228 -1.46 -12.66 -13.50
N SER A 229 -1.64 -11.38 -13.82
CA SER A 229 -2.97 -10.82 -14.13
C SER A 229 -3.58 -11.39 -15.40
N PHE A 230 -2.77 -11.93 -16.31
CA PHE A 230 -3.18 -12.63 -17.54
C PHE A 230 -3.37 -14.14 -17.35
N SER A 231 -3.20 -14.67 -16.15
CA SER A 231 -3.28 -16.13 -15.89
C SER A 231 -4.60 -16.76 -16.35
N LYS A 232 -5.71 -15.99 -16.38
CA LYS A 232 -7.03 -16.46 -16.79
C LYS A 232 -7.21 -16.54 -18.32
N PHE A 233 -6.21 -16.13 -19.09
CA PHE A 233 -6.13 -16.38 -20.54
C PHE A 233 -5.58 -17.76 -20.87
N LEU A 234 -5.01 -18.46 -19.88
CA LEU A 234 -4.40 -19.78 -20.05
C LEU A 234 -5.31 -20.93 -19.60
N VAL A 235 -6.48 -20.61 -19.09
CA VAL A 235 -7.49 -21.53 -18.57
C VAL A 235 -8.81 -21.25 -19.26
#